data_2077b3a226bc8aafc962502fac60696f
#
_entry.id   2077b3a226bc8aafc962502fac60696f
#
_cell.length_a   1.000
_cell.length_b   1.000
_cell.length_c   1.000
_cell.angle_alpha   90.00
_cell.angle_beta   90.00
_cell.angle_gamma   90.00
#
_symmetry.space_group_name_H-M   'P 1'
#
loop_
_entity.id
_entity.type
_entity.pdbx_description
1 polymer ?
#
loop_
_entity_poly.entity_id
_entity_poly.type
_entity_poly.pdbx_seq_one_letter_code
_entity_poly.pdbx_strand_id
1 'polypeptide(L)'
;MIVLSVLMSNVAFANTVDFEFSLRPTDMENDFVIDEKSTGYKNDNEARFYVTQESTTYPMSSSNPIYYRAAKDKIYIEYVSNYIPMTSNSRKYASYKMDVEAYETFKLSCRVKYNPFDFGTYTAEGRWTP
;
A
#
# COMPACT_ATOMS: atom_id res chain seq x y z
N MET A 1 -13.10 -32.80 36.99
CA MET A 1 -12.15 -32.66 35.86
C MET A 1 -12.65 -31.51 34.98
N ILE A 2 -12.06 -30.33 35.11
CA ILE A 2 -12.47 -29.15 34.32
C ILE A 2 -11.65 -29.20 33.04
N VAL A 3 -12.31 -29.45 31.91
CA VAL A 3 -11.69 -29.36 30.60
C VAL A 3 -11.63 -27.87 30.23
N LEU A 4 -10.47 -27.24 30.41
CA LEU A 4 -10.21 -25.91 29.92
C LEU A 4 -10.07 -25.99 28.41
N SER A 5 -11.17 -25.75 27.68
CA SER A 5 -11.08 -25.54 26.24
C SER A 5 -10.39 -24.19 26.03
N VAL A 6 -9.10 -24.23 25.75
CA VAL A 6 -8.38 -23.08 25.24
C VAL A 6 -8.97 -22.80 23.84
N LEU A 7 -9.88 -21.86 23.76
CA LEU A 7 -10.26 -21.23 22.51
C LEU A 7 -8.99 -20.53 22.00
N MET A 8 -8.20 -21.24 21.20
CA MET A 8 -7.26 -20.59 20.33
C MET A 8 -8.08 -19.74 19.36
N SER A 9 -8.26 -18.46 19.69
CA SER A 9 -8.66 -17.50 18.70
C SER A 9 -7.58 -17.57 17.62
N ASN A 10 -7.90 -18.14 16.47
CA ASN A 10 -7.10 -18.01 15.28
C ASN A 10 -7.09 -16.50 14.96
N VAL A 11 -6.11 -15.79 15.50
CA VAL A 11 -5.77 -14.47 15.01
C VAL A 11 -5.30 -14.71 13.59
N ALA A 12 -6.18 -14.50 12.61
CA ALA A 12 -5.77 -14.46 11.22
C ALA A 12 -4.78 -13.31 11.12
N PHE A 13 -3.49 -13.65 11.07
CA PHE A 13 -2.48 -12.64 10.77
C PHE A 13 -2.77 -12.14 9.37
N ALA A 14 -3.18 -10.86 9.27
CA ALA A 14 -3.29 -10.20 8.00
C ALA A 14 -1.97 -10.37 7.25
N ASN A 15 -2.04 -10.75 5.99
CA ASN A 15 -0.85 -10.94 5.16
C ASN A 15 -0.19 -9.59 4.93
N THR A 16 0.86 -9.34 5.68
CA THR A 16 1.64 -8.09 5.60
C THR A 16 2.79 -8.31 4.64
N VAL A 17 2.91 -7.44 3.65
CA VAL A 17 3.89 -7.51 2.57
C VAL A 17 4.81 -6.32 2.64
N ASP A 18 6.12 -6.56 2.58
CA ASP A 18 7.11 -5.49 2.46
C ASP A 18 7.07 -4.88 1.06
N PHE A 19 7.32 -3.58 0.98
CA PHE A 19 7.45 -2.87 -0.28
C PHE A 19 8.69 -1.98 -0.32
N GLU A 20 9.19 -1.78 -1.52
CA GLU A 20 10.21 -0.80 -1.87
C GLU A 20 9.85 -0.21 -3.23
N PHE A 21 9.61 1.08 -3.28
CA PHE A 21 9.31 1.81 -4.51
C PHE A 21 10.44 2.74 -4.88
N SER A 22 10.69 2.86 -6.18
CA SER A 22 11.56 3.86 -6.77
C SER A 22 10.73 4.97 -7.39
N LEU A 23 10.94 6.19 -6.94
CA LEU A 23 10.13 7.36 -7.30
C LEU A 23 10.96 8.34 -8.13
N ARG A 24 10.44 8.70 -9.29
CA ARG A 24 11.08 9.66 -10.21
C ARG A 24 10.09 10.78 -10.52
N PRO A 25 10.22 11.97 -9.93
CA PRO A 25 9.26 13.05 -10.12
C PRO A 25 9.14 13.57 -11.56
N THR A 26 10.17 13.36 -12.40
CA THR A 26 10.14 13.72 -13.83
C THR A 26 9.35 12.73 -14.69
N ASP A 27 9.02 11.57 -14.16
CA ASP A 27 8.41 10.50 -14.92
C ASP A 27 6.88 10.59 -14.87
N MET A 28 6.31 11.30 -15.87
CA MET A 28 4.88 11.56 -15.94
C MET A 28 4.04 10.35 -16.37
N GLU A 29 4.64 9.39 -17.07
CA GLU A 29 3.94 8.17 -17.53
C GLU A 29 3.86 7.13 -16.42
N ASN A 30 4.80 7.15 -15.48
CA ASN A 30 4.84 6.29 -14.32
C ASN A 30 4.26 7.00 -13.09
N ASP A 31 3.06 7.54 -13.20
CA ASP A 31 2.28 7.99 -12.03
C ASP A 31 2.22 6.90 -10.97
N PHE A 32 2.54 5.65 -11.36
CA PHE A 32 2.47 4.47 -10.51
C PHE A 32 3.66 3.56 -10.74
N VAL A 33 4.49 3.41 -9.75
CA VAL A 33 5.42 2.30 -9.68
C VAL A 33 4.70 1.14 -9.03
N ILE A 34 4.40 0.11 -9.82
CA ILE A 34 3.86 -1.14 -9.32
C ILE A 34 5.02 -2.12 -9.21
N ASP A 35 5.40 -2.41 -7.99
CA ASP A 35 6.39 -3.43 -7.72
C ASP A 35 5.67 -4.77 -7.48
N GLU A 36 6.11 -5.85 -8.13
CA GLU A 36 5.59 -7.19 -7.91
C GLU A 36 5.74 -7.64 -6.45
N LYS A 37 6.75 -7.17 -5.75
CA LYS A 37 6.94 -7.38 -4.31
C LYS A 37 5.85 -6.76 -3.45
N SER A 38 5.09 -5.83 -3.99
CA SER A 38 3.97 -5.20 -3.30
C SER A 38 2.66 -5.99 -3.42
N THR A 39 2.68 -7.13 -4.12
CA THR A 39 1.49 -7.98 -4.26
C THR A 39 1.19 -8.69 -2.95
N GLY A 40 -0.03 -8.60 -2.49
CA GLY A 40 -0.52 -9.27 -1.31
C GLY A 40 -1.95 -9.77 -1.47
N TYR A 41 -2.35 -10.70 -0.65
CA TYR A 41 -3.74 -11.17 -0.61
C TYR A 41 -4.37 -10.93 0.74
N LYS A 42 -5.68 -10.74 0.74
CA LYS A 42 -6.44 -10.57 1.97
C LYS A 42 -6.63 -11.89 2.69
N ASN A 43 -6.46 -11.86 4.00
CA ASN A 43 -6.82 -12.99 4.86
C ASN A 43 -8.27 -12.94 5.36
N ASP A 44 -8.92 -11.79 5.21
CA ASP A 44 -10.26 -11.53 5.69
C ASP A 44 -11.07 -10.74 4.65
N ASN A 45 -12.27 -10.36 5.01
CA ASN A 45 -13.16 -9.54 4.19
C ASN A 45 -13.25 -8.08 4.69
N GLU A 46 -12.29 -7.61 5.48
CA GLU A 46 -12.25 -6.22 5.91
C GLU A 46 -12.14 -5.29 4.70
N ALA A 47 -12.99 -4.29 4.63
CA ALA A 47 -13.05 -3.34 3.51
C ALA A 47 -11.96 -2.25 3.58
N ARG A 48 -10.83 -2.52 4.21
CA ARG A 48 -9.72 -1.59 4.40
C ARG A 48 -8.39 -2.25 4.07
N PHE A 49 -7.43 -1.41 3.71
CA PHE A 49 -6.02 -1.79 3.66
C PHE A 49 -5.19 -0.76 4.44
N TYR A 50 -4.04 -1.19 4.91
CA TYR A 50 -3.15 -0.39 5.76
C TYR A 50 -1.79 -0.27 5.09
N VAL A 51 -1.22 0.92 5.15
CA VAL A 51 0.14 1.20 4.66
C VAL A 51 0.95 1.79 5.79
N THR A 52 2.09 1.18 6.07
CA THR A 52 3.09 1.69 7.01
C THR A 52 4.33 2.08 6.21
N GLN A 53 4.57 3.37 6.06
CA GLN A 53 5.82 3.87 5.48
C GLN A 53 6.85 3.95 6.59
N GLU A 54 7.97 3.26 6.44
CA GLU A 54 9.03 3.16 7.44
C GLU A 54 10.18 4.12 7.14
N SER A 55 10.52 4.29 5.86
CA SER A 55 11.58 5.19 5.44
C SER A 55 11.36 5.69 4.01
N THR A 56 11.90 6.85 3.73
CA THR A 56 11.95 7.42 2.39
C THR A 56 13.10 8.40 2.26
N THR A 57 13.67 8.49 1.08
CA THR A 57 14.62 9.54 0.71
C THR A 57 13.94 10.74 0.06
N TYR A 58 12.64 10.63 -0.29
CA TYR A 58 11.86 11.70 -0.86
C TYR A 58 11.56 12.78 0.20
N PRO A 59 11.79 14.08 -0.11
CA PRO A 59 11.54 15.17 0.83
C PRO A 59 10.05 15.47 0.95
N MET A 60 9.33 14.62 1.68
CA MET A 60 7.90 14.79 1.94
C MET A 60 7.60 16.07 2.70
N SER A 61 6.46 16.66 2.38
CA SER A 61 5.85 17.76 3.12
C SER A 61 4.33 17.72 2.95
N SER A 62 3.61 18.59 3.64
CA SER A 62 2.16 18.73 3.47
C SER A 62 1.76 19.12 2.04
N SER A 63 2.62 19.81 1.32
CA SER A 63 2.43 20.19 -0.09
C SER A 63 2.98 19.16 -1.08
N ASN A 64 3.85 18.27 -0.64
CA ASN A 64 4.48 17.21 -1.45
C ASN A 64 4.42 15.85 -0.73
N PRO A 65 3.25 15.25 -0.55
CA PRO A 65 3.14 13.93 0.04
C PRO A 65 3.57 12.84 -0.94
N ILE A 66 3.86 11.65 -0.40
CA ILE A 66 3.87 10.41 -1.16
C ILE A 66 2.46 9.85 -1.14
N TYR A 67 1.95 9.42 -2.28
CA TYR A 67 0.60 8.90 -2.42
C TYR A 67 0.61 7.39 -2.62
N TYR A 68 -0.22 6.68 -1.87
CA TYR A 68 -0.43 5.25 -2.01
C TYR A 68 -1.89 4.96 -2.36
N ARG A 69 -2.13 3.94 -3.16
CA ARG A 69 -3.47 3.37 -3.36
C ARG A 69 -3.40 1.90 -3.71
N ALA A 70 -4.50 1.20 -3.48
CA ALA A 70 -4.65 -0.19 -3.85
C ALA A 70 -5.15 -0.33 -5.29
N ALA A 71 -4.68 -1.38 -5.95
CA ALA A 71 -5.09 -1.76 -7.30
C ALA A 71 -5.34 -3.26 -7.40
N LYS A 72 -6.19 -3.66 -8.33
CA LYS A 72 -6.31 -5.06 -8.78
C LYS A 72 -5.45 -5.28 -10.02
N ASP A 73 -4.75 -6.40 -10.03
CA ASP A 73 -4.02 -6.88 -11.19
C ASP A 73 -4.94 -7.76 -12.05
N LYS A 74 -5.49 -7.14 -13.08
CA LYS A 74 -6.27 -7.80 -14.12
C LYS A 74 -5.49 -7.71 -15.44
N ILE A 75 -6.14 -7.94 -16.58
CA ILE A 75 -5.58 -7.67 -17.91
C ILE A 75 -5.13 -6.20 -18.02
N TYR A 76 -5.80 -5.31 -17.29
CA TYR A 76 -5.41 -3.92 -17.04
C TYR A 76 -5.42 -3.63 -15.53
N ILE A 77 -4.67 -2.63 -15.12
CA ILE A 77 -4.65 -2.22 -13.71
C ILE A 77 -5.93 -1.46 -13.40
N GLU A 78 -6.66 -1.92 -12.40
CA GLU A 78 -7.86 -1.26 -11.89
C GLU A 78 -7.58 -0.73 -10.49
N TYR A 79 -7.64 0.59 -10.31
CA TYR A 79 -7.48 1.21 -9.00
C TYR A 79 -8.78 1.10 -8.21
N VAL A 80 -8.68 0.57 -7.02
CA VAL A 80 -9.83 0.17 -6.19
C VAL A 80 -9.91 0.93 -4.87
N SER A 81 -9.14 1.99 -4.74
CA SER A 81 -9.19 2.90 -3.59
C SER A 81 -8.85 4.33 -3.97
N ASN A 82 -9.17 5.27 -3.08
CA ASN A 82 -8.59 6.61 -3.12
C ASN A 82 -7.12 6.57 -2.71
N TYR A 83 -6.40 7.66 -2.98
CA TYR A 83 -5.04 7.82 -2.49
C TYR A 83 -5.00 8.04 -0.98
N ILE A 84 -3.95 7.49 -0.36
CA ILE A 84 -3.51 7.85 0.98
C ILE A 84 -2.36 8.84 0.83
N PRO A 85 -2.51 10.13 1.19
CA PRO A 85 -1.39 11.04 1.23
C PRO A 85 -0.56 10.79 2.48
N MET A 86 0.74 10.52 2.29
CA MET A 86 1.69 10.27 3.35
C MET A 86 2.63 11.47 3.45
N THR A 87 2.60 12.17 4.57
CA THR A 87 3.43 13.37 4.82
C THR A 87 4.53 13.13 5.84
N SER A 88 4.52 11.99 6.47
CA SER A 88 5.54 11.52 7.41
C SER A 88 5.59 10.00 7.40
N ASN A 89 6.67 9.40 7.92
CA ASN A 89 6.74 7.97 8.12
C ASN A 89 5.71 7.57 9.19
N SER A 90 4.64 6.95 8.76
CA SER A 90 3.49 6.63 9.62
C SER A 90 2.68 5.48 9.04
N ARG A 91 1.71 5.02 9.81
CA ARG A 91 0.71 4.04 9.37
C ARG A 91 -0.61 4.74 9.11
N LYS A 92 -1.16 4.53 7.93
CA LYS A 92 -2.48 5.02 7.53
C LYS A 92 -3.28 3.92 6.85
N TYR A 93 -4.58 4.12 6.74
CA TYR A 93 -5.46 3.20 6.04
C TYR A 93 -6.38 3.94 5.08
N ALA A 94 -6.91 3.20 4.12
CA ALA A 94 -8.02 3.63 3.26
C ALA A 94 -8.98 2.47 3.04
N SER A 95 -10.20 2.82 2.67
CA SER A 95 -11.21 1.85 2.32
C SER A 95 -11.11 1.47 0.84
N TYR A 96 -11.42 0.22 0.54
CA TYR A 96 -11.68 -0.20 -0.83
C TYR A 96 -12.98 0.41 -1.34
N LYS A 97 -13.03 0.74 -2.63
CA LYS A 97 -14.24 1.25 -3.31
C LYS A 97 -15.16 0.15 -3.81
N MET A 98 -14.86 -1.09 -3.49
CA MET A 98 -15.59 -2.27 -3.92
C MET A 98 -15.71 -3.25 -2.75
N ASP A 99 -16.61 -4.19 -2.88
CA ASP A 99 -16.67 -5.31 -1.98
C ASP A 99 -15.43 -6.18 -2.17
N VAL A 100 -14.83 -6.57 -1.05
CA VAL A 100 -13.62 -7.40 -1.03
C VAL A 100 -13.91 -8.69 -0.25
N GLU A 101 -13.32 -9.77 -0.73
CA GLU A 101 -13.41 -11.08 -0.11
C GLU A 101 -12.03 -11.55 0.35
N ALA A 102 -12.02 -12.49 1.30
CA ALA A 102 -10.79 -13.13 1.70
C ALA A 102 -10.11 -13.81 0.50
N TYR A 103 -8.80 -13.83 0.50
CA TYR A 103 -7.93 -14.42 -0.53
C TYR A 103 -7.91 -13.70 -1.88
N GLU A 104 -8.59 -12.58 -2.05
CA GLU A 104 -8.38 -11.72 -3.21
C GLU A 104 -6.98 -11.12 -3.20
N THR A 105 -6.36 -11.01 -4.37
CA THR A 105 -5.02 -10.45 -4.57
C THR A 105 -5.09 -8.99 -4.99
N PHE A 106 -4.30 -8.15 -4.33
CA PHE A 106 -4.18 -6.74 -4.60
C PHE A 106 -2.73 -6.32 -4.78
N LYS A 107 -2.52 -5.19 -5.41
CA LYS A 107 -1.23 -4.51 -5.51
C LYS A 107 -1.28 -3.15 -4.83
N LEU A 108 -0.17 -2.75 -4.22
CA LEU A 108 0.02 -1.40 -3.75
C LEU A 108 0.67 -0.57 -4.84
N SER A 109 0.15 0.61 -5.07
CA SER A 109 0.68 1.60 -5.99
C SER A 109 1.15 2.83 -5.22
N CYS A 110 2.25 3.40 -5.64
CA CYS A 110 2.89 4.56 -5.02
C CYS A 110 3.23 5.61 -6.08
N ARG A 111 3.03 6.88 -5.75
CA ARG A 111 3.44 7.99 -6.62
C ARG A 111 3.81 9.23 -5.83
N VAL A 112 4.55 10.13 -6.49
CA VAL A 112 4.78 11.50 -6.05
C VAL A 112 4.27 12.48 -7.10
N LYS A 113 4.14 13.75 -6.70
CA LYS A 113 3.72 14.80 -7.61
C LYS A 113 4.76 14.98 -8.74
N TYR A 114 4.26 15.10 -9.97
CA TYR A 114 5.09 15.42 -11.12
C TYR A 114 5.84 16.75 -10.90
N ASN A 115 7.15 16.71 -11.12
CA ASN A 115 8.01 17.89 -11.12
C ASN A 115 9.07 17.74 -12.20
N PRO A 116 8.97 18.46 -13.34
CA PRO A 116 9.91 18.31 -14.46
C PRO A 116 11.32 18.80 -14.16
N PHE A 117 11.52 19.50 -13.06
CA PHE A 117 12.82 20.05 -12.63
C PHE A 117 13.52 19.21 -11.56
N ASP A 118 12.83 18.21 -11.01
CA ASP A 118 13.42 17.31 -10.01
C ASP A 118 13.90 16.01 -10.68
N PHE A 119 15.19 15.97 -11.01
CA PHE A 119 15.85 14.82 -11.64
C PHE A 119 16.30 13.74 -10.65
N GLY A 120 15.96 13.89 -9.37
CA GLY A 120 16.28 12.91 -8.35
C GLY A 120 15.56 11.57 -8.55
N THR A 121 16.16 10.52 -8.03
CA THR A 121 15.51 9.23 -7.82
C THR A 121 15.43 8.98 -6.33
N TYR A 122 14.24 8.71 -5.85
CA TYR A 122 13.96 8.53 -4.43
C TYR A 122 13.40 7.14 -4.16
N THR A 123 13.56 6.67 -2.94
CA THR A 123 12.99 5.40 -2.49
C THR A 123 11.94 5.64 -1.42
N ALA A 124 10.94 4.77 -1.37
CA ALA A 124 9.99 4.66 -0.28
C ALA A 124 9.87 3.20 0.12
N GLU A 125 10.08 2.92 1.37
CA GLU A 125 10.08 1.57 1.92
C GLU A 125 9.10 1.45 3.08
N GLY A 126 8.55 0.27 3.23
CA GLY A 126 7.65 -0.04 4.31
C GLY A 126 6.97 -1.38 4.12
N ARG A 127 5.75 -1.48 4.63
CA ARG A 127 4.91 -2.67 4.54
C ARG A 127 3.45 -2.28 4.41
N TRP A 128 2.68 -3.15 3.81
CA TRP A 128 1.25 -2.95 3.70
C TRP A 128 0.49 -4.24 3.95
N THR A 129 -0.74 -4.07 4.38
CA THR A 129 -1.68 -5.16 4.66
C THR A 129 -2.91 -4.93 3.79
N PRO A 130 -3.13 -5.78 2.78
CA PRO A 130 -4.29 -5.68 1.90
C PRO A 130 -5.62 -5.78 2.62
#